data_43bdc49025264d56c34560a31db8edf8
#
_entry.id   43bdc49025264d56c34560a31db8edf8
#
_cell.length_a   1.000
_cell.length_b   1.000
_cell.length_c   1.000
_cell.angle_alpha   90.00
_cell.angle_beta   90.00
_cell.angle_gamma   90.00
#
_symmetry.space_group_name_H-M   'P 1'
#
loop_
_entity.id
_entity.type
_entity.pdbx_description
1 polymer ?
#
loop_
_entity_poly.entity_id
_entity_poly.type
_entity_poly.pdbx_seq_one_letter_code
_entity_poly.pdbx_strand_id
1 'polypeptide(L)'
;LGSKDESKPVHIAKEMKSEDKTAMIALLTEFRDVFAWSYEDMRGLDPQLYQHQIHLSKDAKPVAQRRYRMNPNYAAKVKEEIDKLLRVGFIRPVKKATWLSPIVVVPKKNGKIRVCVDYRKLNAATVTDAFPLPFTDGVLDAVAGHDMYSFLDGFSGYNQVRMHPEDQEKTAFVTNWGVYVAVVMMFGLKIA
;
A
#
# COMPACT_ATOMS: atom_id res chain seq x y z
N LEU A 1 -15.20 -16.97 6.63
CA LEU A 1 -15.01 -16.36 7.95
C LEU A 1 -15.93 -15.13 8.05
N GLY A 2 -16.72 -14.97 9.04
CA GLY A 2 -17.71 -13.88 9.15
C GLY A 2 -19.11 -14.39 9.44
N SER A 3 -20.08 -13.48 9.63
CA SER A 3 -21.49 -13.80 9.77
C SER A 3 -22.18 -13.96 8.42
N LYS A 4 -23.47 -14.38 8.43
CA LYS A 4 -24.27 -14.44 7.19
C LYS A 4 -24.47 -13.07 6.56
N ASP A 5 -24.49 -12.01 7.39
CA ASP A 5 -24.73 -10.63 6.96
C ASP A 5 -23.42 -9.93 6.57
N GLU A 6 -22.26 -10.40 7.08
CA GLU A 6 -20.94 -9.86 6.77
C GLU A 6 -20.02 -11.01 6.36
N SER A 7 -20.07 -11.36 5.07
CA SER A 7 -19.25 -12.45 4.51
C SER A 7 -17.80 -12.03 4.37
N LYS A 8 -16.89 -12.78 5.03
CA LYS A 8 -15.44 -12.62 4.92
C LYS A 8 -14.83 -13.86 4.25
N PRO A 9 -14.86 -13.94 2.90
CA PRO A 9 -14.47 -15.13 2.18
C PRO A 9 -12.96 -15.38 2.24
N VAL A 10 -12.59 -16.65 2.33
CA VAL A 10 -11.23 -17.14 2.14
C VAL A 10 -11.28 -18.30 1.15
N HIS A 11 -10.29 -18.41 0.28
CA HIS A 11 -10.23 -19.46 -0.72
C HIS A 11 -9.25 -20.54 -0.28
N ILE A 12 -9.69 -21.79 -0.33
CA ILE A 12 -8.86 -22.97 -0.08
C ILE A 12 -8.91 -23.90 -1.29
N ALA A 13 -7.93 -24.79 -1.43
CA ALA A 13 -7.85 -25.72 -2.54
C ALA A 13 -9.08 -26.65 -2.56
N LYS A 14 -9.66 -26.84 -3.74
CA LYS A 14 -10.84 -27.69 -3.96
C LYS A 14 -10.54 -29.16 -3.68
N GLU A 15 -9.37 -29.61 -4.10
CA GLU A 15 -8.87 -30.98 -4.03
C GLU A 15 -8.28 -31.35 -2.67
N MET A 16 -8.33 -30.45 -1.67
CA MET A 16 -7.85 -30.71 -0.31
C MET A 16 -8.63 -31.84 0.34
N LYS A 17 -7.94 -32.76 1.00
CA LYS A 17 -8.56 -33.87 1.76
C LYS A 17 -9.49 -33.32 2.84
N SER A 18 -10.54 -34.06 3.16
CA SER A 18 -11.58 -33.61 4.11
C SER A 18 -11.04 -33.27 5.49
N GLU A 19 -10.09 -34.08 5.98
CA GLU A 19 -9.42 -33.85 7.28
C GLU A 19 -8.61 -32.57 7.28
N ASP A 20 -7.75 -32.37 6.27
CA ASP A 20 -6.92 -31.17 6.12
C ASP A 20 -7.81 -29.92 5.93
N LYS A 21 -8.90 -30.03 5.21
CA LYS A 21 -9.88 -28.97 5.02
C LYS A 21 -10.51 -28.54 6.35
N THR A 22 -10.89 -29.49 7.20
CA THR A 22 -11.47 -29.22 8.51
C THR A 22 -10.45 -28.54 9.42
N ALA A 23 -9.23 -29.06 9.46
CA ALA A 23 -8.14 -28.47 10.23
C ALA A 23 -7.80 -27.03 9.75
N MET A 24 -7.75 -26.80 8.44
CA MET A 24 -7.50 -25.49 7.85
C MET A 24 -8.60 -24.48 8.20
N ILE A 25 -9.89 -24.90 8.13
CA ILE A 25 -11.01 -24.02 8.50
C ILE A 25 -10.95 -23.66 10.01
N ALA A 26 -10.61 -24.61 10.87
CA ALA A 26 -10.44 -24.35 12.29
C ALA A 26 -9.32 -23.33 12.54
N LEU A 27 -8.14 -23.53 11.93
CA LEU A 27 -7.01 -22.63 12.01
C LEU A 27 -7.36 -21.21 11.53
N LEU A 28 -7.97 -21.09 10.34
CA LEU A 28 -8.38 -19.79 9.80
C LEU A 28 -9.43 -19.09 10.66
N THR A 29 -10.26 -19.85 11.37
CA THR A 29 -11.26 -19.31 12.30
C THR A 29 -10.61 -18.81 13.58
N GLU A 30 -9.65 -19.56 14.12
CA GLU A 30 -8.84 -19.17 15.29
C GLU A 30 -8.09 -17.86 15.05
N PHE A 31 -7.41 -17.76 13.90
CA PHE A 31 -6.63 -16.57 13.52
C PHE A 31 -7.41 -15.57 12.66
N ARG A 32 -8.73 -15.54 12.75
CA ARG A 32 -9.58 -14.65 11.97
C ARG A 32 -9.19 -13.18 12.08
N ASP A 33 -8.70 -12.75 13.21
CA ASP A 33 -8.40 -11.36 13.53
C ASP A 33 -7.09 -10.85 12.90
N VAL A 34 -6.28 -11.73 12.29
CA VAL A 34 -5.08 -11.34 11.54
C VAL A 34 -5.37 -11.06 10.07
N PHE A 35 -6.58 -11.36 9.58
CA PHE A 35 -6.99 -11.10 8.21
C PHE A 35 -7.76 -9.80 8.10
N ALA A 36 -7.62 -9.13 6.95
CA ALA A 36 -8.35 -7.91 6.61
C ALA A 36 -9.04 -8.04 5.25
N TRP A 37 -10.27 -7.57 5.15
CA TRP A 37 -11.07 -7.50 3.92
C TRP A 37 -11.37 -6.07 3.50
N SER A 38 -11.20 -5.14 4.45
CA SER A 38 -11.38 -3.71 4.25
C SER A 38 -10.26 -2.92 4.95
N TYR A 39 -10.16 -1.63 4.68
CA TYR A 39 -9.18 -0.79 5.37
C TYR A 39 -9.47 -0.62 6.87
N GLU A 40 -10.73 -0.74 7.25
CA GLU A 40 -11.19 -0.69 8.64
C GLU A 40 -10.76 -1.91 9.45
N ASP A 41 -10.56 -3.07 8.78
CA ASP A 41 -10.04 -4.29 9.43
C ASP A 41 -8.53 -4.21 9.69
N MET A 42 -7.81 -3.26 9.06
CA MET A 42 -6.36 -3.16 9.18
C MET A 42 -5.95 -2.57 10.54
N ARG A 43 -5.18 -3.31 11.31
CA ARG A 43 -4.58 -2.82 12.56
C ARG A 43 -3.36 -1.92 12.29
N GLY A 44 -2.67 -2.17 11.17
CA GLY A 44 -1.39 -1.54 10.85
C GLY A 44 -0.25 -2.02 11.75
N LEU A 45 0.95 -1.58 11.42
CA LEU A 45 2.13 -1.80 12.25
C LEU A 45 2.19 -0.73 13.35
N ASP A 46 2.54 -1.15 14.58
CA ASP A 46 2.75 -0.22 15.68
C ASP A 46 3.87 0.79 15.32
N PRO A 47 3.57 2.10 15.34
CA PRO A 47 4.56 3.14 15.05
C PRO A 47 5.76 3.16 16.00
N GLN A 48 5.65 2.57 17.18
CA GLN A 48 6.76 2.41 18.12
C GLN A 48 7.76 1.34 17.67
N LEU A 49 7.30 0.33 16.92
CA LEU A 49 8.17 -0.69 16.36
C LEU A 49 8.88 -0.21 15.10
N TYR A 50 8.16 0.45 14.20
CA TYR A 50 8.72 0.95 12.95
C TYR A 50 7.86 2.07 12.34
N GLN A 51 8.54 3.06 11.78
CA GLN A 51 7.96 4.10 10.91
C GLN A 51 8.84 4.26 9.68
N HIS A 52 8.22 4.39 8.54
CA HIS A 52 8.95 4.59 7.29
C HIS A 52 9.58 5.98 7.24
N GLN A 53 10.89 6.04 6.98
CA GLN A 53 11.66 7.27 6.87
C GLN A 53 12.17 7.48 5.45
N ILE A 54 12.25 8.75 5.03
CA ILE A 54 12.79 9.15 3.72
C ILE A 54 14.11 9.89 3.95
N HIS A 55 15.21 9.16 3.81
CA HIS A 55 16.54 9.74 3.90
C HIS A 55 16.93 10.37 2.57
N LEU A 56 17.12 11.68 2.55
CA LEU A 56 17.56 12.41 1.37
C LEU A 56 19.08 12.56 1.32
N SER A 57 19.64 12.60 0.11
CA SER A 57 21.04 12.95 -0.09
C SER A 57 21.33 14.36 0.41
N LYS A 58 22.57 14.63 0.83
CA LYS A 58 22.98 15.92 1.44
C LYS A 58 22.71 17.12 0.53
N ASP A 59 22.80 16.93 -0.78
CA ASP A 59 22.61 17.98 -1.78
C ASP A 59 21.20 18.01 -2.36
N ALA A 60 20.26 17.26 -1.78
CA ALA A 60 18.90 17.17 -2.25
C ALA A 60 18.18 18.52 -2.16
N LYS A 61 17.69 19.00 -3.28
CA LYS A 61 16.86 20.21 -3.33
C LYS A 61 15.40 19.84 -3.57
N PRO A 62 14.48 20.42 -2.78
CA PRO A 62 13.05 20.18 -2.98
C PRO A 62 12.60 20.54 -4.39
N VAL A 63 11.74 19.72 -4.96
CA VAL A 63 11.17 19.91 -6.29
C VAL A 63 9.66 19.96 -6.22
N ALA A 64 9.08 21.12 -6.56
CA ALA A 64 7.65 21.28 -6.72
C ALA A 64 7.27 21.05 -8.20
N GLN A 65 6.67 19.91 -8.47
CA GLN A 65 6.22 19.56 -9.82
C GLN A 65 4.82 20.11 -10.08
N ARG A 66 4.54 20.44 -11.34
CA ARG A 66 3.20 20.82 -11.76
C ARG A 66 2.33 19.58 -11.88
N ARG A 67 1.03 19.72 -11.58
CA ARG A 67 0.06 18.63 -11.80
C ARG A 67 -0.05 18.29 -13.28
N TYR A 68 -0.29 17.01 -13.57
CA TYR A 68 -0.62 16.58 -14.92
C TYR A 68 -2.08 16.91 -15.27
N ARG A 69 -2.33 17.11 -16.55
CA ARG A 69 -3.71 17.26 -17.05
C ARG A 69 -4.43 15.91 -16.88
N MET A 70 -5.48 15.91 -16.09
CA MET A 70 -6.30 14.71 -15.87
C MET A 70 -7.33 14.58 -17.00
N ASN A 71 -7.55 13.35 -17.46
CA ASN A 71 -8.68 13.07 -18.34
C ASN A 71 -9.99 13.27 -17.55
N PRO A 72 -10.93 14.10 -18.04
CA PRO A 72 -12.20 14.37 -17.33
C PRO A 72 -12.99 13.11 -16.97
N ASN A 73 -12.93 12.07 -17.80
CA ASN A 73 -13.63 10.79 -17.56
C ASN A 73 -13.16 10.06 -16.30
N TYR A 74 -12.00 10.38 -15.77
CA TYR A 74 -11.46 9.78 -14.55
C TYR A 74 -11.66 10.67 -13.32
N ALA A 75 -12.07 11.93 -13.49
CA ALA A 75 -12.11 12.90 -12.39
C ALA A 75 -12.97 12.41 -11.21
N ALA A 76 -14.18 11.94 -11.47
CA ALA A 76 -15.08 11.43 -10.43
C ALA A 76 -14.47 10.25 -9.66
N LYS A 77 -13.92 9.26 -10.38
CA LYS A 77 -13.29 8.07 -9.78
C LYS A 77 -12.04 8.42 -8.98
N VAL A 78 -11.25 9.40 -9.44
CA VAL A 78 -10.08 9.88 -8.69
C VAL A 78 -10.53 10.60 -7.42
N LYS A 79 -11.61 11.40 -7.49
CA LYS A 79 -12.15 12.07 -6.31
C LYS A 79 -12.64 11.06 -5.27
N GLU A 80 -13.36 10.02 -5.68
CA GLU A 80 -13.80 8.94 -4.79
C GLU A 80 -12.62 8.26 -4.08
N GLU A 81 -11.51 7.98 -4.80
CA GLU A 81 -10.32 7.36 -4.21
C GLU A 81 -9.64 8.30 -3.21
N ILE A 82 -9.52 9.61 -3.53
CA ILE A 82 -8.96 10.60 -2.59
C ILE A 82 -9.83 10.71 -1.33
N ASP A 83 -11.15 10.78 -1.49
CA ASP A 83 -12.09 10.85 -0.36
C ASP A 83 -12.03 9.59 0.52
N LYS A 84 -11.85 8.43 -0.10
CA LYS A 84 -11.64 7.17 0.62
C LYS A 84 -10.35 7.19 1.43
N LEU A 85 -9.23 7.59 0.85
CA LEU A 85 -7.95 7.69 1.54
C LEU A 85 -7.98 8.72 2.69
N LEU A 86 -8.69 9.83 2.51
CA LEU A 86 -8.93 10.82 3.56
C LEU A 86 -9.75 10.24 4.72
N ARG A 87 -10.83 9.52 4.41
CA ARG A 87 -11.74 8.94 5.41
C ARG A 87 -11.03 7.94 6.31
N VAL A 88 -10.16 7.10 5.73
CA VAL A 88 -9.39 6.11 6.50
C VAL A 88 -8.12 6.69 7.13
N GLY A 89 -7.84 7.98 6.92
CA GLY A 89 -6.69 8.66 7.52
C GLY A 89 -5.34 8.31 6.91
N PHE A 90 -5.31 7.77 5.69
CA PHE A 90 -4.05 7.42 5.00
C PHE A 90 -3.36 8.64 4.39
N ILE A 91 -4.13 9.69 4.13
CA ILE A 91 -3.64 10.98 3.69
C ILE A 91 -4.28 12.10 4.52
N ARG A 92 -3.62 13.24 4.56
CA ARG A 92 -4.18 14.46 5.17
C ARG A 92 -3.91 15.69 4.29
N PRO A 93 -4.78 16.71 4.32
CA PRO A 93 -4.57 17.93 3.55
C PRO A 93 -3.44 18.78 4.16
N VAL A 94 -2.73 19.51 3.28
CA VAL A 94 -1.72 20.49 3.67
C VAL A 94 -1.87 21.77 2.86
N LYS A 95 -1.48 22.90 3.44
CA LYS A 95 -1.57 24.22 2.75
C LYS A 95 -0.33 24.53 1.91
N LYS A 96 0.84 24.04 2.33
CA LYS A 96 2.13 24.30 1.67
C LYS A 96 2.95 23.03 1.67
N ALA A 97 3.74 22.86 0.63
CA ALA A 97 4.70 21.77 0.52
C ALA A 97 5.92 22.24 -0.28
N THR A 98 7.10 21.83 0.14
CA THR A 98 8.36 22.09 -0.57
C THR A 98 8.62 21.05 -1.64
N TRP A 99 8.40 19.78 -1.32
CA TRP A 99 8.30 18.68 -2.27
C TRP A 99 6.86 18.59 -2.76
N LEU A 100 6.64 18.49 -4.07
CA LEU A 100 5.29 18.36 -4.60
C LEU A 100 5.30 17.46 -5.83
N SER A 101 4.56 16.36 -5.76
CA SER A 101 4.46 15.36 -6.82
C SER A 101 3.08 15.39 -7.49
N PRO A 102 2.97 15.17 -8.79
CA PRO A 102 1.68 15.01 -9.45
C PRO A 102 1.12 13.59 -9.24
N ILE A 103 -0.18 13.43 -9.39
CA ILE A 103 -0.81 12.12 -9.50
C ILE A 103 -0.82 11.64 -10.96
N VAL A 104 -0.75 10.32 -11.13
CA VAL A 104 -0.90 9.60 -12.40
C VAL A 104 -2.03 8.60 -12.27
N VAL A 105 -2.93 8.61 -13.24
CA VAL A 105 -4.05 7.66 -13.29
C VAL A 105 -3.73 6.55 -14.27
N VAL A 106 -3.70 5.32 -13.79
CA VAL A 106 -3.41 4.13 -14.59
C VAL A 106 -4.68 3.27 -14.68
N PRO A 107 -5.24 3.06 -15.88
CA PRO A 107 -6.37 2.15 -16.06
C PRO A 107 -5.93 0.69 -15.87
N LYS A 108 -6.75 -0.09 -15.17
CA LYS A 108 -6.59 -1.55 -15.02
C LYS A 108 -7.37 -2.28 -16.11
N LYS A 109 -6.96 -3.51 -16.43
CA LYS A 109 -7.64 -4.37 -17.43
C LYS A 109 -9.13 -4.61 -17.11
N ASN A 110 -9.52 -4.56 -15.85
CA ASN A 110 -10.91 -4.74 -15.38
C ASN A 110 -11.74 -3.44 -15.36
N GLY A 111 -11.32 -2.38 -16.05
CA GLY A 111 -12.02 -1.08 -16.11
C GLY A 111 -11.92 -0.21 -14.85
N LYS A 112 -11.29 -0.72 -13.78
CA LYS A 112 -10.96 0.10 -12.60
C LYS A 112 -9.74 0.98 -12.88
N ILE A 113 -9.55 2.01 -12.09
CA ILE A 113 -8.35 2.86 -12.15
C ILE A 113 -7.46 2.60 -10.93
N ARG A 114 -6.18 2.92 -11.08
CA ARG A 114 -5.24 3.07 -9.98
C ARG A 114 -4.75 4.52 -9.99
N VAL A 115 -4.86 5.19 -8.85
CA VAL A 115 -4.28 6.51 -8.64
C VAL A 115 -2.91 6.30 -8.02
N CYS A 116 -1.87 6.75 -8.71
CA CYS A 116 -0.49 6.67 -8.26
C CYS A 116 0.06 8.08 -8.07
N VAL A 117 1.05 8.25 -7.19
CA VAL A 117 1.80 9.49 -7.06
C VAL A 117 3.13 9.34 -7.79
N ASP A 118 3.50 10.33 -8.59
CA ASP A 118 4.77 10.31 -9.34
C ASP A 118 5.93 10.80 -8.45
N TYR A 119 6.45 9.92 -7.64
CA TYR A 119 7.57 10.19 -6.75
C TYR A 119 8.96 10.13 -7.43
N ARG A 120 9.06 10.04 -8.75
CA ARG A 120 10.36 9.90 -9.44
C ARG A 120 11.37 10.97 -9.04
N LYS A 121 10.96 12.22 -8.83
CA LYS A 121 11.85 13.31 -8.40
C LYS A 121 12.28 13.17 -6.94
N LEU A 122 11.37 12.78 -6.06
CA LEU A 122 11.67 12.45 -4.67
C LEU A 122 12.60 11.24 -4.60
N ASN A 123 12.29 10.19 -5.34
CA ASN A 123 13.06 8.94 -5.38
C ASN A 123 14.49 9.16 -5.89
N ALA A 124 14.70 10.07 -6.84
CA ALA A 124 16.04 10.43 -7.33
C ALA A 124 16.90 11.08 -6.24
N ALA A 125 16.28 11.77 -5.28
CA ALA A 125 16.95 12.40 -4.15
C ALA A 125 17.05 11.50 -2.92
N THR A 126 16.33 10.36 -2.90
CA THR A 126 16.30 9.42 -1.76
C THR A 126 17.53 8.50 -1.79
N VAL A 127 18.20 8.39 -0.67
CA VAL A 127 19.28 7.41 -0.45
C VAL A 127 18.68 6.00 -0.50
N THR A 128 19.31 5.11 -1.25
CA THR A 128 18.86 3.71 -1.36
C THR A 128 19.31 2.92 -0.14
N ASP A 129 18.43 2.09 0.40
CA ASP A 129 18.82 1.05 1.33
C ASP A 129 19.69 0.02 0.61
N ALA A 130 20.80 -0.33 1.24
CA ALA A 130 21.73 -1.32 0.70
C ALA A 130 21.39 -2.76 1.11
N PHE A 131 20.24 -2.99 1.77
CA PHE A 131 19.83 -4.34 2.18
C PHE A 131 19.65 -5.25 0.97
N PRO A 132 20.35 -6.39 0.88
CA PRO A 132 20.25 -7.27 -0.27
C PRO A 132 18.89 -7.99 -0.29
N LEU A 133 18.21 -7.92 -1.42
CA LEU A 133 17.02 -8.74 -1.65
C LEU A 133 17.42 -10.20 -1.91
N PRO A 134 16.63 -11.18 -1.43
CA PRO A 134 16.89 -12.57 -1.73
C PRO A 134 16.75 -12.84 -3.24
N PHE A 135 17.59 -13.72 -3.77
CA PHE A 135 17.46 -14.20 -5.14
C PHE A 135 16.20 -15.07 -5.28
N THR A 136 15.47 -14.87 -6.37
CA THR A 136 14.24 -15.62 -6.65
C THR A 136 14.48 -17.12 -6.68
N ASP A 137 15.59 -17.58 -7.27
CA ASP A 137 15.94 -19.00 -7.33
C ASP A 137 16.14 -19.58 -5.93
N GLY A 138 16.82 -18.86 -5.03
CA GLY A 138 16.99 -19.29 -3.64
C GLY A 138 15.67 -19.37 -2.86
N VAL A 139 14.70 -18.50 -3.16
CA VAL A 139 13.35 -18.61 -2.58
C VAL A 139 12.61 -19.83 -3.12
N LEU A 140 12.70 -20.10 -4.43
CA LEU A 140 12.08 -21.28 -5.04
C LEU A 140 12.68 -22.58 -4.51
N ASP A 141 14.00 -22.66 -4.36
CA ASP A 141 14.69 -23.82 -3.76
C ASP A 141 14.25 -24.06 -2.31
N ALA A 142 14.09 -22.98 -1.53
CA ALA A 142 13.68 -23.08 -0.13
C ALA A 142 12.23 -23.60 0.04
N VAL A 143 11.35 -23.35 -0.93
CA VAL A 143 9.95 -23.82 -0.87
C VAL A 143 9.70 -25.10 -1.66
N ALA A 144 10.68 -25.62 -2.39
CA ALA A 144 10.53 -26.84 -3.19
C ALA A 144 10.28 -28.07 -2.31
N GLY A 145 9.65 -29.10 -2.90
CA GLY A 145 9.47 -30.41 -2.27
C GLY A 145 8.25 -30.56 -1.35
N HIS A 146 7.31 -29.65 -1.41
CA HIS A 146 6.03 -29.73 -0.69
C HIS A 146 4.87 -30.00 -1.65
N ASP A 147 3.90 -30.80 -1.23
CA ASP A 147 2.70 -31.13 -2.02
C ASP A 147 1.65 -30.00 -2.00
N MET A 148 1.74 -29.08 -1.03
CA MET A 148 0.74 -28.04 -0.83
C MET A 148 1.41 -26.73 -0.34
N TYR A 149 0.89 -25.62 -0.84
CA TYR A 149 1.39 -24.28 -0.52
C TYR A 149 0.25 -23.37 -0.07
N SER A 150 0.52 -22.53 0.92
CA SER A 150 -0.35 -21.43 1.32
C SER A 150 0.24 -20.11 0.84
N PHE A 151 -0.57 -19.33 0.11
CA PHE A 151 -0.16 -18.00 -0.38
C PHE A 151 -0.85 -16.95 0.48
N LEU A 152 -0.04 -16.20 1.22
CA LEU A 152 -0.51 -15.10 2.07
C LEU A 152 -0.02 -13.78 1.49
N ASP A 153 -0.94 -12.84 1.28
CA ASP A 153 -0.63 -11.50 0.81
C ASP A 153 -1.02 -10.48 1.89
N GLY A 154 -0.12 -9.53 2.15
CA GLY A 154 -0.40 -8.46 3.09
C GLY A 154 -1.46 -7.51 2.53
N PHE A 155 -2.68 -7.56 3.09
CA PHE A 155 -3.76 -6.65 2.66
C PHE A 155 -3.30 -5.19 2.74
N SER A 156 -3.20 -4.55 1.56
CA SER A 156 -2.68 -3.19 1.44
C SER A 156 -1.35 -2.95 2.19
N GLY A 157 -0.41 -3.90 2.07
CA GLY A 157 0.77 -4.06 2.90
C GLY A 157 1.56 -2.77 3.16
N TYR A 158 1.81 -1.97 2.12
CA TYR A 158 2.49 -0.67 2.26
C TYR A 158 1.74 0.29 3.21
N ASN A 159 0.41 0.34 3.12
CA ASN A 159 -0.39 1.25 3.93
C ASN A 159 -0.48 0.82 5.41
N GLN A 160 0.04 -0.34 5.78
CA GLN A 160 0.13 -0.78 7.17
C GLN A 160 1.28 -0.10 7.92
N VAL A 161 2.24 0.47 7.22
CA VAL A 161 3.40 1.15 7.80
C VAL A 161 3.16 2.66 7.82
N ARG A 162 3.28 3.28 8.99
CA ARG A 162 3.14 4.73 9.10
C ARG A 162 4.39 5.47 8.63
N MET A 163 4.19 6.62 8.02
CA MET A 163 5.27 7.55 7.71
C MET A 163 5.74 8.26 8.97
N HIS A 164 7.06 8.40 9.13
CA HIS A 164 7.60 9.26 10.17
C HIS A 164 7.06 10.69 10.02
N PRO A 165 6.61 11.36 11.10
CA PRO A 165 5.95 12.66 11.01
C PRO A 165 6.74 13.72 10.24
N GLU A 166 8.07 13.77 10.42
CA GLU A 166 8.96 14.72 9.73
C GLU A 166 9.09 14.46 8.23
N ASP A 167 8.78 13.25 7.78
CA ASP A 167 8.90 12.83 6.39
C ASP A 167 7.59 12.90 5.60
N GLN A 168 6.46 13.06 6.30
CA GLN A 168 5.16 13.17 5.64
C GLN A 168 5.12 14.29 4.60
N GLU A 169 5.68 15.46 4.92
CA GLU A 169 5.68 16.61 4.00
C GLU A 169 6.48 16.37 2.72
N LYS A 170 7.48 15.47 2.74
CA LYS A 170 8.23 15.07 1.54
C LYS A 170 7.34 14.32 0.54
N THR A 171 6.29 13.68 1.02
CA THR A 171 5.35 12.88 0.20
C THR A 171 4.23 13.69 -0.41
N ALA A 172 4.26 15.03 -0.33
CA ALA A 172 3.16 15.85 -0.77
C ALA A 172 2.85 15.65 -2.26
N PHE A 173 1.56 15.58 -2.57
CA PHE A 173 1.07 15.46 -3.93
C PHE A 173 -0.11 16.38 -4.20
N VAL A 174 -0.21 16.84 -5.45
CA VAL A 174 -1.22 17.79 -5.89
C VAL A 174 -2.29 17.11 -6.74
N THR A 175 -3.54 17.43 -6.43
CA THR A 175 -4.73 17.00 -7.16
C THR A 175 -5.52 18.20 -7.67
N ASN A 176 -6.68 17.97 -8.29
CA ASN A 176 -7.61 19.04 -8.64
C ASN A 176 -8.33 19.65 -7.43
N TRP A 177 -8.31 18.97 -6.27
CA TRP A 177 -9.09 19.35 -5.08
C TRP A 177 -8.22 19.80 -3.91
N GLY A 178 -6.91 19.76 -4.05
CA GLY A 178 -5.99 20.20 -3.01
C GLY A 178 -4.65 19.49 -3.04
N VAL A 179 -3.85 19.80 -2.03
CA VAL A 179 -2.55 19.20 -1.77
C VAL A 179 -2.67 18.33 -0.53
N TYR A 180 -2.16 17.12 -0.62
CA TYR A 180 -2.22 16.11 0.45
C TYR A 180 -0.84 15.53 0.71
N VAL A 181 -0.63 15.04 1.91
CA VAL A 181 0.56 14.25 2.29
C VAL A 181 0.15 12.87 2.75
N ALA A 182 1.03 11.92 2.59
CA ALA A 182 0.85 10.56 3.07
C ALA A 182 1.10 10.46 4.57
N VAL A 183 0.19 9.84 5.30
CA VAL A 183 0.31 9.48 6.72
C VAL A 183 0.84 8.04 6.85
N VAL A 184 0.57 7.22 5.85
CA VAL A 184 1.07 5.85 5.71
C VAL A 184 1.94 5.73 4.48
N MET A 185 2.78 4.71 4.43
CA MET A 185 3.64 4.47 3.28
C MET A 185 2.81 4.24 2.02
N MET A 186 3.16 4.92 0.95
CA MET A 186 2.43 4.90 -0.33
C MET A 186 3.24 4.16 -1.40
N PHE A 187 2.52 3.55 -2.34
CA PHE A 187 3.14 2.98 -3.54
C PHE A 187 3.96 4.01 -4.30
N GLY A 188 5.11 3.59 -4.80
CA GLY A 188 5.99 4.39 -5.63
C GLY A 188 7.12 5.09 -4.90
N LEU A 189 7.23 4.99 -3.58
CA LEU A 189 8.42 5.39 -2.83
C LEU A 189 9.55 4.39 -3.08
N LYS A 190 10.81 4.89 -3.19
CA LYS A 190 11.97 4.09 -3.64
C LYS A 190 12.37 2.98 -2.67
N ILE A 191 12.13 3.16 -1.40
CA ILE A 191 12.51 2.26 -0.31
C ILE A 191 11.28 1.68 0.41
N ALA A 192 10.16 1.56 -0.33
CA ALA A 192 8.92 0.97 0.15
C ALA A 192 8.85 -0.52 -0.15
#